data_1136b896beefd20f017baa3bc0ed37ea
#
_entry.id   1136b896beefd20f017baa3bc0ed37ea
#
_cell.length_a   1.000
_cell.length_b   1.000
_cell.length_c   1.000
_cell.angle_alpha   90.00
_cell.angle_beta   90.00
_cell.angle_gamma   90.00
#
_symmetry.space_group_name_H-M   'P 1'
#
loop_
_entity.id
_entity.type
_entity.pdbx_description
1 polymer ?
#
loop_
_entity_poly.entity_id
_entity_poly.type
_entity_poly.pdbx_seq_one_letter_code
_entity_poly.pdbx_strand_id
1 'polypeptide(L)'
;MRQLADPVRKMGLFNLFGKKDVSEIVNNSPFKLSTVWIPYTLYANRNGSCTLSVKLKNVTEEPLLTSIVVELPQSLGFDKTGMTKQREVRIGEMGAGEEKEVGVEVFGGLKSDSGEYTVMLTAIAHYRDYGHVINAVKKRTSLKVV
;
A
#
# COMPACT_ATOMS: atom_id res chain seq x y z
N MET A 1 -2.69 -22.55 -20.75
CA MET A 1 -2.44 -21.60 -20.82
C MET A 1 -2.20 -21.21 -20.72
N ARG A 2 -2.27 -21.77 -20.50
CA ARG A 2 -2.00 -20.95 -20.51
C ARG A 2 -1.63 -20.59 -20.00
N GLN A 3 -1.78 -21.06 -20.25
CA GLN A 3 -1.39 -20.22 -20.05
C GLN A 3 -1.06 -19.79 -19.50
N LEU A 4 -1.20 -20.58 -19.36
CA LEU A 4 -0.88 -19.76 -19.12
C LEU A 4 -0.41 -19.42 -18.85
N ALA A 5 -0.49 -19.92 -18.58
CA ALA A 5 -0.12 -19.01 -18.46
C ALA A 5 0.17 -18.68 -18.21
N ASP A 6 0.19 -19.15 -18.52
CA ASP A 6 0.55 -18.28 -18.62
C ASP A 6 0.78 -17.78 -18.17
N PRO A 7 1.05 -17.93 -17.55
CA PRO A 7 1.23 -17.08 -17.44
C PRO A 7 1.59 -16.71 -17.24
N VAL A 8 1.45 -17.19 -17.02
CA VAL A 8 1.70 -16.22 -17.15
C VAL A 8 2.15 -15.98 -17.25
N ARG A 9 2.52 -16.52 -16.84
CA ARG A 9 2.80 -15.81 -17.34
C ARG A 9 3.22 -15.12 -17.11
N LYS A 10 3.37 -15.26 -16.90
CA LYS A 10 3.57 -14.28 -17.06
C LYS A 10 4.08 -13.50 -16.87
N MET A 11 4.33 -13.78 -16.92
CA MET A 11 4.65 -12.75 -16.98
C MET A 11 4.99 -12.01 -16.95
N GLY A 12 5.18 -12.67 -16.92
CA GLY A 12 5.32 -11.71 -16.98
C GLY A 12 5.36 -11.28 -17.11
N LEU A 13 5.23 -11.30 -17.15
CA LEU A 13 5.01 -10.51 -17.46
C LEU A 13 5.29 -9.73 -17.79
N PHE A 14 5.57 -9.61 -17.96
CA PHE A 14 5.66 -8.59 -18.43
C PHE A 14 6.16 -8.17 -19.43
N ASN A 15 6.30 -8.17 -19.77
CA ASN A 15 6.46 -7.59 -20.72
C ASN A 15 6.34 -7.79 -21.65
N LEU A 16 6.39 -8.26 -21.74
CA LEU A 16 5.74 -8.12 -22.69
C LEU A 16 5.20 -7.55 -23.07
N PHE A 17 5.79 -6.87 -22.98
CA PHE A 17 4.71 -6.09 -22.87
C PHE A 17 4.73 -4.70 -23.31
N GLY A 18 3.89 -4.17 -23.96
CA GLY A 18 3.76 -2.82 -24.36
C GLY A 18 2.86 -2.04 -23.42
N LYS A 19 2.45 -0.86 -23.80
CA LYS A 19 1.58 -0.01 -23.00
C LYS A 19 0.27 -0.67 -22.66
N LYS A 20 -0.23 -1.49 -23.54
CA LYS A 20 -1.47 -2.21 -23.32
C LYS A 20 -1.38 -3.11 -22.12
N ASP A 21 -0.23 -3.73 -21.93
CA ASP A 21 -0.05 -4.65 -20.81
C ASP A 21 -0.11 -3.94 -19.47
N VAL A 22 0.47 -2.74 -19.39
CA VAL A 22 0.40 -1.93 -18.20
C VAL A 22 -1.04 -1.60 -17.86
N SER A 23 -1.82 -1.22 -18.86
CA SER A 23 -3.23 -0.91 -18.67
C SER A 23 -4.02 -2.13 -18.18
N GLU A 24 -3.74 -3.29 -18.74
CA GLU A 24 -4.39 -4.53 -18.32
C GLU A 24 -4.03 -4.89 -16.89
N ILE A 25 -2.77 -4.71 -16.50
CA ILE A 25 -2.35 -4.97 -15.13
C ILE A 25 -3.12 -4.09 -14.15
N VAL A 26 -3.27 -2.82 -14.46
CA VAL A 26 -4.03 -1.89 -13.62
C VAL A 26 -5.48 -2.32 -13.52
N ASN A 27 -6.09 -2.71 -14.64
CA ASN A 27 -7.50 -3.09 -14.67
C ASN A 27 -7.76 -4.42 -13.98
N ASN A 28 -6.73 -5.27 -13.85
CA ASN A 28 -6.86 -6.57 -13.23
C ASN A 28 -6.37 -6.58 -11.79
N SER A 29 -6.17 -5.42 -11.21
CA SER A 29 -5.77 -5.29 -9.83
C SER A 29 -6.85 -5.89 -8.92
N PRO A 30 -6.49 -6.73 -7.93
CA PRO A 30 -7.49 -7.30 -7.02
C PRO A 30 -8.04 -6.30 -6.05
N PHE A 31 -7.41 -5.17 -5.87
CA PHE A 31 -7.82 -4.17 -4.89
C PHE A 31 -7.96 -2.80 -5.49
N LYS A 32 -8.88 -2.04 -4.91
CA LYS A 32 -8.99 -0.61 -5.13
C LYS A 32 -8.53 0.08 -3.86
N LEU A 33 -7.55 0.97 -4.00
CA LEU A 33 -6.92 1.66 -2.88
C LEU A 33 -7.15 3.16 -2.95
N SER A 34 -7.52 3.77 -1.83
CA SER A 34 -7.49 5.22 -1.72
C SER A 34 -6.90 5.61 -0.37
N THR A 35 -6.29 6.79 -0.31
CA THR A 35 -5.59 7.24 0.87
C THR A 35 -5.93 8.69 1.18
N VAL A 36 -5.98 9.01 2.47
CA VAL A 36 -6.19 10.37 2.97
C VAL A 36 -5.30 10.56 4.19
N TRP A 37 -4.65 11.71 4.28
CA TRP A 37 -3.87 12.09 5.46
C TRP A 37 -4.72 12.95 6.37
N ILE A 38 -4.75 12.66 7.66
CA ILE A 38 -5.53 13.39 8.65
C ILE A 38 -4.63 13.71 9.85
N PRO A 39 -4.27 14.97 10.10
CA PRO A 39 -4.45 16.13 9.22
C PRO A 39 -3.64 16.03 7.93
N TYR A 40 -3.89 16.91 6.99
CA TYR A 40 -3.25 16.85 5.67
C TYR A 40 -1.75 17.08 5.71
N THR A 41 -1.27 17.76 6.74
CA THR A 41 0.14 18.15 6.81
C THR A 41 0.70 17.93 8.20
N LEU A 42 2.02 17.76 8.24
CA LEU A 42 2.79 17.84 9.47
C LEU A 42 3.62 19.14 9.46
N TYR A 43 4.05 19.56 10.64
CA TYR A 43 4.91 20.72 10.76
C TYR A 43 6.36 20.29 10.85
N ALA A 44 7.23 21.00 10.12
CA ALA A 44 8.64 20.70 10.06
C ALA A 44 9.33 20.90 11.39
N ASN A 45 10.33 20.09 11.63
CA ASN A 45 11.27 20.22 12.75
C ASN A 45 10.59 20.27 14.11
N ARG A 46 9.48 19.58 14.25
CA ARG A 46 8.82 19.44 15.55
C ARG A 46 8.13 18.06 15.64
N ASN A 47 7.93 17.64 16.88
CA ASN A 47 7.24 16.37 17.12
C ASN A 47 5.76 16.54 16.78
N GLY A 48 5.24 15.59 16.07
CA GLY A 48 3.84 15.58 15.71
C GLY A 48 3.52 14.29 14.98
N SER A 49 2.23 14.04 14.80
CA SER A 49 1.80 12.85 14.08
C SER A 49 0.60 13.17 13.21
N CYS A 50 0.41 12.34 12.22
CA CYS A 50 -0.80 12.34 11.40
C CYS A 50 -1.19 10.90 11.13
N THR A 51 -2.43 10.69 10.74
CA THR A 51 -2.93 9.36 10.43
C THR A 51 -3.07 9.22 8.93
N LEU A 52 -2.47 8.18 8.39
CA LEU A 52 -2.73 7.76 7.02
C LEU A 52 -3.94 6.84 7.04
N SER A 53 -5.04 7.30 6.47
CA SER A 53 -6.24 6.49 6.35
C SER A 53 -6.21 5.80 4.99
N VAL A 54 -6.23 4.47 5.01
CA VAL A 54 -6.19 3.64 3.81
C VAL A 54 -7.53 2.94 3.66
N LYS A 55 -8.20 3.21 2.56
CA LYS A 55 -9.44 2.52 2.24
C LYS A 55 -9.17 1.50 1.16
N LEU A 56 -9.53 0.25 1.43
CA LEU A 56 -9.20 -0.88 0.60
C LEU A 56 -10.46 -1.66 0.25
N LYS A 57 -10.64 -1.95 -1.02
CA LYS A 57 -11.79 -2.73 -1.49
C LYS A 57 -11.30 -3.93 -2.28
N ASN A 58 -11.85 -5.10 -1.95
CA ASN A 58 -11.66 -6.31 -2.76
C ASN A 58 -12.59 -6.24 -3.95
N VAL A 59 -12.05 -6.03 -5.14
CA VAL A 59 -12.84 -5.89 -6.36
C VAL A 59 -12.97 -7.21 -7.12
N THR A 60 -12.48 -8.30 -6.55
CA THR A 60 -12.64 -9.63 -7.15
C THR A 60 -13.93 -10.28 -6.66
N GLU A 61 -14.25 -11.43 -7.25
CA GLU A 61 -15.45 -12.17 -6.87
C GLU A 61 -15.18 -13.24 -5.84
N GLU A 62 -13.98 -13.29 -5.28
CA GLU A 62 -13.60 -14.29 -4.30
C GLU A 62 -13.02 -13.62 -3.06
N PRO A 63 -13.16 -14.27 -1.89
CA PRO A 63 -12.53 -13.72 -0.69
C PRO A 63 -11.01 -13.77 -0.81
N LEU A 64 -10.36 -12.76 -0.26
CA LEU A 64 -8.90 -12.65 -0.29
C LEU A 64 -8.37 -12.40 1.12
N LEU A 65 -7.41 -13.22 1.54
CA LEU A 65 -6.66 -12.94 2.75
C LEU A 65 -5.73 -11.78 2.44
N THR A 66 -5.81 -10.70 3.23
CA THR A 66 -5.26 -9.42 2.85
C THR A 66 -4.36 -8.84 3.93
N SER A 67 -3.27 -8.23 3.50
CA SER A 67 -2.43 -7.40 4.37
C SER A 67 -2.02 -6.14 3.62
N ILE A 68 -1.56 -5.14 4.39
CA ILE A 68 -1.01 -3.91 3.84
C ILE A 68 0.37 -3.71 4.44
N VAL A 69 1.34 -3.36 3.61
CA VAL A 69 2.67 -2.97 4.07
C VAL A 69 2.86 -1.50 3.79
N VAL A 70 3.25 -0.75 4.81
CA VAL A 70 3.51 0.68 4.71
C VAL A 70 5.01 0.89 4.89
N GLU A 71 5.63 1.59 3.95
CA GLU A 71 7.06 1.90 3.99
C GLU A 71 7.25 3.40 4.04
N LEU A 72 8.01 3.86 5.03
CA LEU A 72 8.24 5.27 5.28
C LEU A 72 9.64 5.69 4.87
N PRO A 73 9.81 6.94 4.42
CA PRO A 73 11.15 7.49 4.16
C PRO A 73 11.87 7.76 5.47
N GLN A 74 13.15 8.15 5.35
CA GLN A 74 14.07 8.25 6.47
C GLN A 74 13.62 9.19 7.58
N SER A 75 12.93 10.28 7.23
CA SER A 75 12.57 11.31 8.19
C SER A 75 11.28 11.06 8.95
N LEU A 76 10.57 9.99 8.63
CA LEU A 76 9.30 9.67 9.28
C LEU A 76 9.41 8.34 10.02
N GLY A 77 8.49 8.09 10.93
CA GLY A 77 8.48 6.86 11.70
C GLY A 77 7.08 6.46 12.11
N PHE A 78 6.95 5.23 12.62
CA PHE A 78 5.67 4.73 13.11
C PHE A 78 5.49 5.01 14.60
N ASP A 79 6.53 5.54 15.23
CA ASP A 79 6.49 5.95 16.64
C ASP A 79 7.43 7.14 16.82
N LYS A 80 7.51 7.62 18.06
CA LYS A 80 8.32 8.79 18.37
C LYS A 80 9.81 8.57 18.18
N THR A 81 10.27 7.32 18.24
CA THR A 81 11.70 7.03 18.03
C THR A 81 12.11 7.12 16.57
N GLY A 82 11.16 6.92 15.65
CA GLY A 82 11.42 6.96 14.22
C GLY A 82 12.32 5.85 13.73
N MET A 83 12.49 4.77 14.48
CA MET A 83 13.42 3.71 14.11
C MET A 83 12.82 2.72 13.13
N THR A 84 11.53 2.46 13.23
CA THR A 84 10.86 1.51 12.35
C THR A 84 10.38 2.22 11.10
N LYS A 85 10.76 1.69 9.92
CA LYS A 85 10.44 2.30 8.63
C LYS A 85 9.46 1.47 7.82
N GLN A 86 9.07 0.31 8.32
CA GLN A 86 8.15 -0.57 7.61
C GLN A 86 7.22 -1.21 8.61
N ARG A 87 5.94 -1.28 8.25
CA ARG A 87 4.94 -1.92 9.10
C ARG A 87 3.97 -2.72 8.25
N GLU A 88 3.71 -3.95 8.69
CA GLU A 88 2.68 -4.80 8.10
C GLU A 88 1.42 -4.72 8.95
N VAL A 89 0.28 -4.52 8.30
CA VAL A 89 -1.04 -4.56 8.94
C VAL A 89 -1.80 -5.71 8.32
N ARG A 90 -2.10 -6.71 9.12
CA ARG A 90 -2.87 -7.86 8.66
C ARG A 90 -4.35 -7.57 8.81
N ILE A 91 -5.05 -7.53 7.68
CA ILE A 91 -6.45 -7.14 7.65
C ILE A 91 -7.37 -8.35 7.85
N GLY A 92 -6.90 -9.54 7.46
CA GLY A 92 -7.69 -10.74 7.48
C GLY A 92 -8.36 -10.99 6.15
N GLU A 93 -9.35 -11.85 6.16
CA GLU A 93 -10.06 -12.21 4.94
C GLU A 93 -11.06 -11.12 4.58
N MET A 94 -10.99 -10.65 3.35
CA MET A 94 -11.94 -9.70 2.79
C MET A 94 -12.81 -10.42 1.79
N GLY A 95 -14.12 -10.38 2.00
CA GLY A 95 -15.06 -10.98 1.07
C GLY A 95 -15.12 -10.24 -0.25
N ALA A 96 -15.75 -10.85 -1.24
CA ALA A 96 -15.93 -10.23 -2.55
C ALA A 96 -16.67 -8.90 -2.39
N GLY A 97 -16.11 -7.83 -2.93
CA GLY A 97 -16.71 -6.51 -2.85
C GLY A 97 -16.60 -5.83 -1.50
N GLU A 98 -16.01 -6.48 -0.52
CA GLU A 98 -15.88 -5.90 0.82
C GLU A 98 -14.89 -4.75 0.82
N GLU A 99 -15.19 -3.73 1.63
CA GLU A 99 -14.35 -2.55 1.78
C GLU A 99 -13.98 -2.41 3.24
N LYS A 100 -12.70 -2.12 3.50
CA LYS A 100 -12.21 -1.88 4.86
C LYS A 100 -11.34 -0.65 4.89
N GLU A 101 -11.33 0.01 6.04
CA GLU A 101 -10.53 1.20 6.25
C GLU A 101 -9.58 0.96 7.41
N VAL A 102 -8.30 1.34 7.22
CA VAL A 102 -7.26 1.13 8.21
C VAL A 102 -6.54 2.46 8.43
N GLY A 103 -6.33 2.83 9.69
CA GLY A 103 -5.55 4.01 10.04
C GLY A 103 -4.16 3.61 10.49
N VAL A 104 -3.15 4.30 9.96
CA VAL A 104 -1.76 4.09 10.35
C VAL A 104 -1.20 5.43 10.80
N GLU A 105 -0.74 5.49 12.04
CA GLU A 105 -0.18 6.72 12.58
C GLU A 105 1.27 6.88 12.14
N VAL A 106 1.60 8.08 11.63
CA VAL A 106 2.93 8.40 11.12
C VAL A 106 3.44 9.62 11.90
N PHE A 107 4.66 9.51 12.38
CA PHE A 107 5.28 10.54 13.23
C PHE A 107 6.37 11.28 12.46
N GLY A 108 6.35 12.60 12.57
CA GLY A 108 7.49 13.44 12.21
C GLY A 108 8.30 13.76 13.45
N GLY A 109 9.43 14.40 13.27
CA GLY A 109 10.28 14.75 14.39
C GLY A 109 11.17 15.95 14.06
N LEU A 110 12.15 16.17 14.90
CA LEU A 110 13.04 17.34 14.79
C LEU A 110 13.85 17.33 13.48
N LYS A 111 14.01 16.17 12.86
CA LYS A 111 14.77 16.04 11.61
C LYS A 111 13.89 16.03 10.36
N SER A 112 12.59 16.25 10.52
CA SER A 112 11.66 16.27 9.39
C SER A 112 11.59 17.67 8.82
N ASP A 113 12.39 17.94 7.80
CA ASP A 113 12.39 19.26 7.15
C ASP A 113 11.12 19.43 6.31
N SER A 114 10.82 20.69 5.96
CA SER A 114 9.68 20.96 5.10
C SER A 114 9.91 20.35 3.70
N GLY A 115 8.83 19.87 3.10
CA GLY A 115 8.89 19.24 1.80
C GLY A 115 7.82 18.20 1.65
N GLU A 116 7.89 17.43 0.57
CA GLU A 116 6.98 16.33 0.33
C GLU A 116 7.71 15.02 0.49
N TYR A 117 7.13 14.13 1.28
CA TYR A 117 7.70 12.82 1.53
C TYR A 117 6.79 11.75 0.93
N THR A 118 7.41 10.82 0.20
CA THR A 118 6.68 9.73 -0.42
C THR A 118 6.58 8.55 0.54
N VAL A 119 5.36 8.08 0.74
CA VAL A 119 5.07 6.88 1.53
C VAL A 119 4.55 5.82 0.57
N MET A 120 5.12 4.63 0.68
CA MET A 120 4.78 3.50 -0.18
C MET A 120 3.80 2.58 0.52
N LEU A 121 2.72 2.25 -0.17
CA LEU A 121 1.74 1.27 0.30
C LEU A 121 1.75 0.09 -0.64
N THR A 122 1.71 -1.11 -0.06
CA THR A 122 1.53 -2.33 -0.82
C THR A 122 0.38 -3.11 -0.23
N ALA A 123 -0.68 -3.30 -1.00
CA ALA A 123 -1.78 -4.17 -0.61
C ALA A 123 -1.50 -5.54 -1.19
N ILE A 124 -1.55 -6.57 -0.34
CA ILE A 124 -1.12 -7.91 -0.70
C ILE A 124 -2.28 -8.88 -0.53
N ALA A 125 -2.53 -9.66 -1.57
CA ALA A 125 -3.46 -10.79 -1.52
C ALA A 125 -2.65 -12.06 -1.28
N HIS A 126 -3.07 -12.85 -0.29
CA HIS A 126 -2.36 -14.04 0.15
C HIS A 126 -3.16 -15.29 -0.16
N TYR A 127 -2.46 -16.42 -0.28
CA TYR A 127 -3.05 -17.72 -0.48
C TYR A 127 -2.89 -18.54 0.79
N ARG A 128 -4.00 -18.86 1.44
CA ARG A 128 -4.10 -19.67 2.66
C ARG A 128 -3.53 -18.98 3.91
N ASP A 129 -2.32 -18.47 3.85
CA ASP A 129 -1.71 -17.80 4.99
C ASP A 129 -0.87 -16.62 4.50
N TYR A 130 -0.41 -15.81 5.44
CA TYR A 130 0.32 -14.58 5.12
C TYR A 130 1.71 -14.83 4.56
N GLY A 131 2.20 -16.04 4.60
CA GLY A 131 3.49 -16.38 4.01
C GLY A 131 3.44 -16.64 2.52
N HIS A 132 2.25 -16.72 1.93
CA HIS A 132 2.10 -17.02 0.51
C HIS A 132 1.40 -15.85 -0.19
N VAL A 133 2.09 -15.23 -1.14
CA VAL A 133 1.58 -14.06 -1.85
C VAL A 133 1.05 -14.49 -3.22
N ILE A 134 -0.20 -14.13 -3.51
CA ILE A 134 -0.79 -14.35 -4.83
C ILE A 134 -0.53 -13.13 -5.70
N ASN A 135 -0.78 -11.93 -5.15
CA ASN A 135 -0.74 -10.71 -5.92
C ASN A 135 -0.51 -9.53 -4.99
N ALA A 136 0.00 -8.43 -5.54
CA ALA A 136 0.27 -7.24 -4.76
C ALA A 136 0.03 -6.01 -5.61
N VAL A 137 -0.48 -4.95 -4.98
CA VAL A 137 -0.75 -3.68 -5.63
C VAL A 137 -0.03 -2.60 -4.85
N LYS A 138 0.81 -1.82 -5.52
CA LYS A 138 1.55 -0.74 -4.89
C LYS A 138 0.94 0.60 -5.22
N LYS A 139 0.95 1.49 -4.24
CA LYS A 139 0.50 2.86 -4.40
C LYS A 139 1.41 3.78 -3.61
N ARG A 140 1.74 4.93 -4.21
CA ARG A 140 2.49 5.98 -3.53
C ARG A 140 1.51 7.03 -3.04
N THR A 141 1.78 7.56 -1.85
CA THR A 141 1.06 8.72 -1.35
C THR A 141 2.08 9.71 -0.80
N SER A 142 1.79 10.99 -0.95
CA SER A 142 2.70 12.04 -0.51
C SER A 142 2.18 12.70 0.75
N LEU A 143 3.07 12.87 1.72
CA LEU A 143 2.78 13.63 2.94
C LEU A 143 3.51 14.96 2.85
N LYS A 144 2.78 16.03 3.06
CA LYS A 144 3.35 17.38 3.03
C LYS A 144 3.77 17.79 4.45
N VAL A 145 5.02 18.23 4.56
CA VAL A 145 5.57 18.78 5.81
C VAL A 145 5.87 20.25 5.59
N VAL A 146 5.27 21.11 6.37
CA VAL A 146 5.37 22.56 6.19
C VAL A 146 6.11 23.27 7.32
#